data_2db3d16e8343650bfb591a28f8bffb88
#
_entry.id   2db3d16e8343650bfb591a28f8bffb88
#
_cell.length_a   1.000
_cell.length_b   1.000
_cell.length_c   1.000
_cell.angle_alpha   90.00
_cell.angle_beta   90.00
_cell.angle_gamma   90.00
#
_symmetry.space_group_name_H-M   'P 1'
#
loop_
_entity.id
_entity.type
_entity.pdbx_description
1 polymer ?
#
loop_
_entity_poly.entity_id
_entity_poly.type
_entity_poly.pdbx_seq_one_letter_code
_entity_poly.pdbx_strand_id
1 'polypeptide(L)'
;MSTLFEETTINGMTLANRFVRSATWEGMAADDGAVTPRLIDTMTALAQGGVGLIISGHTYVHQSGQAGPWQLGAYSDDLVPGLADIAGAVHDNGGKIVLQLAHAGFFANAKLIGHPPVAVSDVEGLAKSPRTELTATGIQEIVDAFAAAAGRAKTAGFDGVQVHAAHGYLLSQFLSPAFNQRADDFGGSVENRARAFLAVIDAVQNTVGPDYPVLVKMNCGDFIDNGLSTEDALAVATMLVENGIDAIEVSGGVLTGGKLSPSRMGIHSQEREAYFQKEAAAIKAATGVPLILVGGNRSFEVAERLLDEGTADYISLCRPLIREPGLISRWKSGYRTRSACLSDNQCFGPAMAGEGIYCVTKEKEK
;
A
#
# COMPACT_ATOMS: atom_id res chain seq x y z
N MET A 1 -18.68 -1.75 23.92
CA MET A 1 -17.44 -1.22 23.29
C MET A 1 -17.71 -1.24 21.80
N SER A 2 -17.20 -0.31 20.98
CA SER A 2 -17.43 -0.37 19.53
C SER A 2 -16.73 -1.60 18.96
N THR A 3 -17.35 -2.25 17.98
CA THR A 3 -16.80 -3.42 17.23
C THR A 3 -15.46 -3.13 16.55
N LEU A 4 -15.14 -1.83 16.34
CA LEU A 4 -13.82 -1.40 15.83
C LEU A 4 -12.65 -1.82 16.74
N PHE A 5 -12.88 -2.02 18.03
CA PHE A 5 -11.87 -2.43 19.02
C PHE A 5 -11.94 -3.90 19.40
N GLU A 6 -12.75 -4.69 18.73
CA GLU A 6 -12.77 -6.14 18.89
C GLU A 6 -11.59 -6.78 18.17
N GLU A 7 -11.06 -7.84 18.79
CA GLU A 7 -10.03 -8.68 18.18
C GLU A 7 -10.58 -9.35 16.91
N THR A 8 -9.77 -9.48 15.90
CA THR A 8 -10.13 -10.09 14.61
C THR A 8 -8.92 -10.78 13.98
N THR A 9 -9.14 -11.55 12.92
CA THR A 9 -8.08 -12.37 12.31
C THR A 9 -8.09 -12.25 10.78
N ILE A 10 -6.91 -12.16 10.18
CA ILE A 10 -6.66 -12.33 8.74
C ILE A 10 -5.68 -13.50 8.59
N ASN A 11 -6.09 -14.63 8.02
CA ASN A 11 -5.27 -15.83 7.80
C ASN A 11 -4.35 -16.15 9.00
N GLY A 12 -4.92 -16.37 10.19
CA GLY A 12 -4.15 -16.69 11.41
C GLY A 12 -3.45 -15.49 12.08
N MET A 13 -3.29 -14.36 11.41
CA MET A 13 -2.76 -13.13 12.01
C MET A 13 -3.84 -12.45 12.85
N THR A 14 -3.72 -12.52 14.17
CA THR A 14 -4.64 -11.90 15.12
C THR A 14 -4.33 -10.41 15.28
N LEU A 15 -5.35 -9.57 15.12
CA LEU A 15 -5.27 -8.10 15.22
C LEU A 15 -6.08 -7.62 16.41
N ALA A 16 -5.52 -6.77 17.24
CA ALA A 16 -6.14 -6.24 18.46
C ALA A 16 -7.31 -5.27 18.21
N ASN A 17 -7.51 -4.83 16.98
CA ASN A 17 -8.60 -3.95 16.53
C ASN A 17 -8.61 -3.88 14.99
N ARG A 18 -9.60 -3.15 14.44
CA ARG A 18 -9.83 -3.04 12.99
C ARG A 18 -9.20 -1.80 12.34
N PHE A 19 -8.27 -1.12 13.03
CA PHE A 19 -7.57 0.02 12.46
C PHE A 19 -6.24 -0.38 11.83
N VAL A 20 -6.02 0.08 10.60
CA VAL A 20 -4.83 -0.21 9.81
C VAL A 20 -4.07 1.08 9.52
N ARG A 21 -2.75 1.07 9.69
CA ARG A 21 -1.88 2.10 9.11
C ARG A 21 -1.62 1.74 7.66
N SER A 22 -2.20 2.49 6.73
CA SER A 22 -1.96 2.32 5.30
C SER A 22 -0.51 2.61 4.94
N ALA A 23 0.04 1.83 4.03
CA ALA A 23 1.37 2.07 3.49
C ALA A 23 1.58 3.52 3.06
N THR A 24 2.69 4.11 3.49
CA THR A 24 3.05 5.49 3.20
C THR A 24 4.57 5.56 3.07
N TRP A 25 5.08 6.17 2.00
CA TRP A 25 6.51 6.42 1.87
C TRP A 25 6.99 7.35 2.99
N GLU A 26 7.86 6.86 3.84
CA GLU A 26 8.41 7.62 4.97
C GLU A 26 9.57 8.53 4.56
N GLY A 27 10.32 8.16 3.53
CA GLY A 27 11.56 8.87 3.14
C GLY A 27 12.62 8.82 4.25
N MET A 28 12.75 7.66 4.92
CA MET A 28 13.59 7.49 6.12
C MET A 28 14.55 6.31 6.04
N ALA A 29 14.55 5.53 4.97
CA ALA A 29 15.57 4.49 4.76
C ALA A 29 16.92 5.13 4.38
N ALA A 30 17.99 4.36 4.44
CA ALA A 30 19.28 4.74 3.89
C ALA A 30 19.25 4.76 2.34
N ASP A 31 20.28 5.31 1.71
CA ASP A 31 20.35 5.45 0.25
C ASP A 31 20.27 4.10 -0.49
N ASP A 32 20.77 3.03 0.12
CA ASP A 32 20.71 1.66 -0.36
C ASP A 32 19.42 0.91 0.01
N GLY A 33 18.49 1.58 0.67
CA GLY A 33 17.23 1.00 1.13
C GLY A 33 17.30 0.31 2.49
N ALA A 34 18.44 0.36 3.18
CA ALA A 34 18.58 -0.23 4.52
C ALA A 34 17.75 0.54 5.56
N VAL A 35 17.35 -0.18 6.59
CA VAL A 35 16.60 0.37 7.72
C VAL A 35 17.45 1.35 8.52
N THR A 36 16.83 2.43 8.99
CA THR A 36 17.45 3.40 9.89
C THR A 36 16.77 3.41 11.26
N PRO A 37 17.45 3.84 12.34
CA PRO A 37 16.82 3.98 13.66
C PRO A 37 15.55 4.82 13.64
N ARG A 38 15.54 5.89 12.85
CA ARG A 38 14.38 6.79 12.72
C ARG A 38 13.15 6.08 12.13
N LEU A 39 13.36 5.15 11.20
CA LEU A 39 12.27 4.36 10.64
C LEU A 39 11.72 3.39 11.69
N ILE A 40 12.59 2.76 12.48
CA ILE A 40 12.23 1.89 13.62
C ILE A 40 11.38 2.69 14.62
N ASP A 41 11.86 3.88 15.05
CA ASP A 41 11.15 4.75 16.00
C ASP A 41 9.74 5.11 15.49
N THR A 42 9.62 5.37 14.18
CA THR A 42 8.33 5.71 13.55
C THR A 42 7.35 4.53 13.64
N MET A 43 7.78 3.30 13.34
CA MET A 43 6.93 2.11 13.41
C MET A 43 6.60 1.75 14.87
N THR A 44 7.57 1.89 15.77
CA THR A 44 7.37 1.73 17.22
C THR A 44 6.29 2.68 17.76
N ALA A 45 6.34 3.97 17.38
CA ALA A 45 5.36 4.95 17.82
C ALA A 45 3.93 4.59 17.35
N LEU A 46 3.76 4.00 16.17
CA LEU A 46 2.47 3.52 15.67
C LEU A 46 1.95 2.31 16.47
N ALA A 47 2.82 1.36 16.81
CA ALA A 47 2.48 0.21 17.64
C ALA A 47 2.04 0.66 19.05
N GLN A 48 2.83 1.52 19.70
CA GLN A 48 2.49 2.15 20.98
C GLN A 48 1.19 2.96 20.91
N GLY A 49 0.89 3.53 19.75
CA GLY A 49 -0.34 4.24 19.45
C GLY A 49 -1.57 3.35 19.31
N GLY A 50 -1.42 2.02 19.39
CA GLY A 50 -2.52 1.06 19.39
C GLY A 50 -3.07 0.72 18.01
N VAL A 51 -2.33 0.96 16.93
CA VAL A 51 -2.73 0.56 15.58
C VAL A 51 -2.79 -0.97 15.50
N GLY A 52 -3.90 -1.53 15.01
CA GLY A 52 -4.11 -2.97 14.93
C GLY A 52 -3.19 -3.67 13.92
N LEU A 53 -3.00 -3.04 12.75
CA LEU A 53 -2.09 -3.51 11.72
C LEU A 53 -1.28 -2.36 11.13
N ILE A 54 0.03 -2.48 11.10
CA ILE A 54 0.92 -1.53 10.44
C ILE A 54 1.33 -2.13 9.09
N ILE A 55 1.07 -1.40 7.98
CA ILE A 55 1.63 -1.73 6.68
C ILE A 55 2.80 -0.78 6.44
N SER A 56 4.01 -1.31 6.20
CA SER A 56 5.22 -0.49 5.95
C SER A 56 5.03 0.46 4.77
N GLY A 57 5.91 1.43 4.58
CA GLY A 57 6.03 2.10 3.29
C GLY A 57 6.31 1.12 2.16
N HIS A 58 5.97 1.51 0.92
CA HIS A 58 6.23 0.66 -0.23
C HIS A 58 7.73 0.34 -0.33
N THR A 59 8.05 -0.95 -0.29
CA THR A 59 9.42 -1.48 -0.25
C THR A 59 9.78 -2.01 -1.63
N TYR A 60 10.87 -1.53 -2.23
CA TYR A 60 11.22 -1.99 -3.57
C TYR A 60 11.84 -3.38 -3.54
N VAL A 61 11.30 -4.27 -4.40
CA VAL A 61 11.68 -5.69 -4.48
C VAL A 61 12.85 -5.94 -5.43
N HIS A 62 13.13 -5.00 -6.32
CA HIS A 62 14.21 -5.05 -7.30
C HIS A 62 14.77 -3.64 -7.50
N GLN A 63 16.08 -3.50 -7.72
CA GLN A 63 16.74 -2.19 -7.86
C GLN A 63 16.13 -1.33 -8.97
N SER A 64 15.72 -1.92 -10.09
CA SER A 64 15.04 -1.20 -11.18
C SER A 64 13.66 -0.62 -10.79
N GLY A 65 13.12 -1.03 -9.66
CA GLY A 65 11.81 -0.60 -9.16
C GLY A 65 11.84 0.51 -8.12
N GLN A 66 12.99 1.11 -7.84
CA GLN A 66 13.09 2.17 -6.84
C GLN A 66 12.38 3.45 -7.31
N ALA A 67 11.36 3.88 -6.58
CA ALA A 67 10.53 5.05 -6.90
C ALA A 67 11.20 6.38 -6.52
N GLY A 68 11.92 6.40 -5.42
CA GLY A 68 12.51 7.62 -4.86
C GLY A 68 13.65 7.37 -3.89
N PRO A 69 14.35 8.42 -3.47
CA PRO A 69 15.42 8.30 -2.48
C PRO A 69 14.84 7.86 -1.13
N TRP A 70 15.69 7.31 -0.28
CA TRP A 70 15.36 6.90 1.10
C TRP A 70 14.13 5.99 1.18
N GLN A 71 13.87 5.22 0.13
CA GLN A 71 12.84 4.21 0.07
C GLN A 71 13.38 2.91 0.68
N LEU A 72 12.58 2.24 1.51
CA LEU A 72 12.90 0.93 2.08
C LEU A 72 13.07 -0.12 0.97
N GLY A 73 14.09 -0.98 1.10
CA GLY A 73 14.41 -2.05 0.16
C GLY A 73 14.19 -3.45 0.75
N ALA A 74 13.84 -4.42 -0.12
CA ALA A 74 13.82 -5.85 0.19
C ALA A 74 14.43 -6.68 -0.96
N TYR A 75 15.28 -6.07 -1.79
CA TYR A 75 15.85 -6.67 -2.99
C TYR A 75 17.09 -7.54 -2.73
N SER A 76 17.69 -7.45 -1.51
CA SER A 76 18.89 -8.21 -1.11
C SER A 76 18.72 -8.85 0.26
N ASP A 77 19.37 -9.99 0.47
CA ASP A 77 19.41 -10.68 1.76
C ASP A 77 20.16 -9.86 2.82
N ASP A 78 21.08 -8.98 2.42
CA ASP A 78 21.80 -8.06 3.31
C ASP A 78 20.88 -7.10 4.06
N LEU A 79 19.66 -6.88 3.55
CA LEU A 79 18.66 -6.00 4.16
C LEU A 79 17.80 -6.70 5.23
N VAL A 80 17.83 -8.04 5.29
CA VAL A 80 17.00 -8.85 6.20
C VAL A 80 17.25 -8.49 7.67
N PRO A 81 18.48 -8.31 8.18
CA PRO A 81 18.69 -7.95 9.59
C PRO A 81 17.98 -6.66 10.00
N GLY A 82 18.10 -5.60 9.22
CA GLY A 82 17.41 -4.34 9.51
C GLY A 82 15.87 -4.46 9.41
N LEU A 83 15.37 -5.24 8.47
CA LEU A 83 13.94 -5.55 8.38
C LEU A 83 13.46 -6.29 9.63
N ALA A 84 14.27 -7.22 10.18
CA ALA A 84 13.98 -7.93 11.43
C ALA A 84 13.95 -6.97 12.63
N ASP A 85 14.82 -5.96 12.66
CA ASP A 85 14.81 -4.95 13.72
C ASP A 85 13.47 -4.16 13.74
N ILE A 86 12.92 -3.82 12.58
CA ILE A 86 11.59 -3.17 12.49
C ILE A 86 10.50 -4.11 13.02
N ALA A 87 10.45 -5.35 12.54
CA ALA A 87 9.43 -6.32 12.94
C ALA A 87 9.49 -6.57 14.45
N GLY A 88 10.70 -6.82 15.00
CA GLY A 88 10.93 -7.00 16.43
C GLY A 88 10.47 -5.80 17.26
N ALA A 89 10.84 -4.58 16.86
CA ALA A 89 10.44 -3.37 17.56
C ALA A 89 8.92 -3.16 17.61
N VAL A 90 8.20 -3.50 16.54
CA VAL A 90 6.72 -3.45 16.51
C VAL A 90 6.13 -4.53 17.42
N HIS A 91 6.66 -5.77 17.38
CA HIS A 91 6.21 -6.88 18.22
C HIS A 91 6.44 -6.63 19.71
N ASP A 92 7.59 -6.08 20.08
CA ASP A 92 7.92 -5.72 21.47
C ASP A 92 6.93 -4.70 22.06
N ASN A 93 6.22 -3.96 21.19
CA ASN A 93 5.16 -3.02 21.57
C ASN A 93 3.75 -3.55 21.28
N GLY A 94 3.60 -4.88 21.10
CA GLY A 94 2.31 -5.56 20.94
C GLY A 94 1.60 -5.30 19.61
N GLY A 95 2.30 -4.73 18.61
CA GLY A 95 1.77 -4.45 17.27
C GLY A 95 1.91 -5.63 16.31
N LYS A 96 1.26 -5.50 15.14
CA LYS A 96 1.41 -6.38 13.97
C LYS A 96 1.88 -5.58 12.79
N ILE A 97 2.80 -6.14 11.97
CA ILE A 97 3.38 -5.45 10.83
C ILE A 97 3.45 -6.32 9.58
N VAL A 98 3.04 -5.74 8.46
CA VAL A 98 3.07 -6.34 7.11
C VAL A 98 4.02 -5.52 6.23
N LEU A 99 4.89 -6.18 5.47
CA LEU A 99 5.79 -5.52 4.51
C LEU A 99 5.07 -5.28 3.19
N GLN A 100 4.95 -4.03 2.72
CA GLN A 100 4.39 -3.75 1.40
C GLN A 100 5.46 -3.90 0.32
N LEU A 101 5.28 -4.88 -0.58
CA LEU A 101 6.17 -5.18 -1.71
C LEU A 101 5.76 -4.36 -2.94
N ALA A 102 6.70 -3.66 -3.55
CA ALA A 102 6.43 -2.74 -4.65
C ALA A 102 7.53 -2.72 -5.72
N HIS A 103 7.15 -2.36 -6.93
CA HIS A 103 8.03 -1.98 -8.03
C HIS A 103 7.42 -0.79 -8.75
N ALA A 104 8.16 0.32 -8.85
CA ALA A 104 7.59 1.56 -9.38
C ALA A 104 7.33 1.54 -10.90
N GLY A 105 7.98 0.62 -11.64
CA GLY A 105 7.80 0.50 -13.07
C GLY A 105 8.09 1.82 -13.77
N PHE A 106 7.14 2.30 -14.55
CA PHE A 106 7.17 3.56 -15.28
C PHE A 106 7.59 4.77 -14.42
N PHE A 107 7.27 4.77 -13.13
CA PHE A 107 7.57 5.84 -12.19
C PHE A 107 8.86 5.63 -11.39
N ALA A 108 9.67 4.61 -11.72
CA ALA A 108 10.98 4.45 -11.10
C ALA A 108 11.88 5.67 -11.40
N ASN A 109 12.76 5.99 -10.47
CA ASN A 109 13.63 7.16 -10.59
C ASN A 109 14.90 6.82 -11.39
N ALA A 110 14.92 7.19 -12.68
CA ALA A 110 16.03 6.91 -13.59
C ALA A 110 17.41 7.32 -13.08
N LYS A 111 17.50 8.38 -12.27
CA LYS A 111 18.78 8.83 -11.70
C LYS A 111 19.28 7.91 -10.59
N LEU A 112 18.37 7.33 -9.81
CA LEU A 112 18.73 6.42 -8.72
C LEU A 112 19.07 5.03 -9.26
N ILE A 113 18.28 4.53 -10.24
CA ILE A 113 18.48 3.19 -10.79
C ILE A 113 19.58 3.12 -11.86
N GLY A 114 20.03 4.28 -12.38
CA GLY A 114 21.17 4.37 -13.33
C GLY A 114 20.85 3.99 -14.79
N HIS A 115 19.59 3.72 -15.12
CA HIS A 115 19.14 3.35 -16.46
C HIS A 115 17.70 3.82 -16.69
N PRO A 116 17.17 3.78 -17.94
CA PRO A 116 15.76 4.03 -18.20
C PRO A 116 14.86 3.07 -17.39
N PRO A 117 13.78 3.58 -16.74
CA PRO A 117 12.85 2.73 -16.02
C PRO A 117 12.17 1.72 -16.94
N VAL A 118 11.89 0.53 -16.41
CA VAL A 118 11.07 -0.44 -17.10
C VAL A 118 9.60 -0.04 -17.05
N ALA A 119 8.85 -0.36 -18.10
CA ALA A 119 7.43 -0.09 -18.21
C ALA A 119 6.70 -1.29 -18.82
N VAL A 120 5.40 -1.38 -18.63
CA VAL A 120 4.56 -2.38 -19.28
C VAL A 120 4.51 -2.12 -20.77
N SER A 121 4.36 -0.85 -21.17
CA SER A 121 4.52 -0.35 -22.54
C SER A 121 5.20 1.02 -22.51
N ASP A 122 5.94 1.36 -23.56
CA ASP A 122 6.53 2.69 -23.74
C ASP A 122 5.47 3.64 -24.29
N VAL A 123 4.67 4.22 -23.41
CA VAL A 123 3.55 5.11 -23.76
C VAL A 123 4.03 6.55 -23.80
N GLU A 124 3.88 7.21 -24.95
CA GLU A 124 4.25 8.60 -25.14
C GLU A 124 3.45 9.56 -24.23
N GLY A 125 4.07 10.64 -23.83
CA GLY A 125 3.42 11.77 -23.13
C GLY A 125 3.24 11.59 -21.63
N LEU A 126 3.38 10.38 -21.08
CA LEU A 126 3.24 10.12 -19.65
C LEU A 126 4.55 10.29 -18.86
N ALA A 127 5.71 10.32 -19.54
CA ALA A 127 7.02 10.52 -18.92
C ALA A 127 7.89 11.52 -19.68
N LYS A 128 8.84 12.10 -18.96
CA LYS A 128 9.85 13.05 -19.52
C LYS A 128 11.13 12.36 -20.02
N SER A 129 11.29 11.08 -19.79
CA SER A 129 12.47 10.29 -20.18
C SER A 129 12.03 8.97 -20.83
N PRO A 130 12.88 8.38 -21.68
CA PRO A 130 12.60 7.08 -22.29
C PRO A 130 12.27 6.02 -21.24
N ARG A 131 11.48 5.04 -21.65
CA ARG A 131 11.15 3.82 -20.90
C ARG A 131 11.62 2.60 -21.70
N THR A 132 11.91 1.51 -21.00
CA THR A 132 12.20 0.22 -21.63
C THR A 132 11.02 -0.71 -21.40
N GLU A 133 10.36 -1.11 -22.47
CA GLU A 133 9.25 -2.06 -22.38
C GLU A 133 9.73 -3.42 -21.87
N LEU A 134 9.02 -4.00 -20.90
CA LEU A 134 9.33 -5.30 -20.34
C LEU A 134 9.12 -6.41 -21.37
N THR A 135 10.11 -7.26 -21.52
CA THR A 135 9.99 -8.53 -22.25
C THR A 135 9.28 -9.56 -21.35
N ALA A 136 8.82 -10.69 -21.93
CA ALA A 136 8.27 -11.79 -21.14
C ALA A 136 9.28 -12.31 -20.09
N THR A 137 10.58 -12.37 -20.44
CA THR A 137 11.66 -12.73 -19.49
C THR A 137 11.76 -11.68 -18.37
N GLY A 138 11.74 -10.39 -18.70
CA GLY A 138 11.77 -9.32 -17.69
C GLY A 138 10.55 -9.32 -16.77
N ILE A 139 9.37 -9.73 -17.26
CA ILE A 139 8.19 -9.93 -16.43
C ILE A 139 8.43 -11.07 -15.42
N GLN A 140 9.01 -12.19 -15.87
CA GLN A 140 9.33 -13.32 -14.97
C GLN A 140 10.38 -12.94 -13.92
N GLU A 141 11.41 -12.19 -14.28
CA GLU A 141 12.41 -11.67 -13.32
C GLU A 141 11.77 -10.82 -12.23
N ILE A 142 10.76 -10.01 -12.58
CA ILE A 142 10.00 -9.21 -11.60
C ILE A 142 9.13 -10.12 -10.71
N VAL A 143 8.47 -11.13 -11.27
CA VAL A 143 7.70 -12.13 -10.49
C VAL A 143 8.61 -12.80 -9.45
N ASP A 144 9.79 -13.25 -9.87
CA ASP A 144 10.77 -13.89 -8.98
C ASP A 144 11.28 -12.93 -7.91
N ALA A 145 11.46 -11.64 -8.23
CA ALA A 145 11.88 -10.62 -7.28
C ALA A 145 10.82 -10.37 -6.18
N PHE A 146 9.52 -10.35 -6.53
CA PHE A 146 8.45 -10.27 -5.54
C PHE A 146 8.44 -11.50 -4.62
N ALA A 147 8.57 -12.70 -5.17
CA ALA A 147 8.62 -13.93 -4.41
C ALA A 147 9.83 -13.95 -3.43
N ALA A 148 11.02 -13.59 -3.92
CA ALA A 148 12.21 -13.50 -3.08
C ALA A 148 12.06 -12.46 -1.95
N ALA A 149 11.49 -11.29 -2.24
CA ALA A 149 11.24 -10.26 -1.25
C ALA A 149 10.20 -10.71 -0.19
N ALA A 150 9.18 -11.47 -0.58
CA ALA A 150 8.23 -12.07 0.36
C ALA A 150 8.92 -13.10 1.28
N GLY A 151 9.82 -13.92 0.74
CA GLY A 151 10.64 -14.84 1.53
C GLY A 151 11.51 -14.10 2.56
N ARG A 152 12.14 -12.98 2.16
CA ARG A 152 12.90 -12.11 3.07
C ARG A 152 12.04 -11.51 4.16
N ALA A 153 10.83 -11.02 3.82
CA ALA A 153 9.87 -10.51 4.81
C ALA A 153 9.52 -11.57 5.86
N LYS A 154 9.22 -12.79 5.43
CA LYS A 154 8.95 -13.92 6.33
C LYS A 154 10.14 -14.25 7.21
N THR A 155 11.36 -14.30 6.65
CA THR A 155 12.61 -14.53 7.39
C THR A 155 12.88 -13.42 8.40
N ALA A 156 12.57 -12.17 8.07
CA ALA A 156 12.69 -11.02 8.96
C ALA A 156 11.61 -10.96 10.06
N GLY A 157 10.63 -11.86 10.04
CA GLY A 157 9.62 -11.96 11.09
C GLY A 157 8.41 -11.03 10.89
N PHE A 158 8.17 -10.47 9.69
CA PHE A 158 6.93 -9.78 9.41
C PHE A 158 5.73 -10.74 9.50
N ASP A 159 4.57 -10.24 9.94
CA ASP A 159 3.35 -11.03 10.11
C ASP A 159 2.63 -11.34 8.78
N GLY A 160 3.08 -10.77 7.68
CA GLY A 160 2.55 -10.98 6.33
C GLY A 160 3.20 -10.05 5.32
N VAL A 161 2.76 -10.14 4.07
CA VAL A 161 3.14 -9.21 3.00
C VAL A 161 1.91 -8.59 2.34
N GLN A 162 2.06 -7.38 1.80
CA GLN A 162 1.05 -6.77 0.96
C GLN A 162 1.65 -6.46 -0.42
N VAL A 163 1.09 -7.05 -1.47
CA VAL A 163 1.51 -6.77 -2.86
C VAL A 163 0.87 -5.46 -3.32
N HIS A 164 1.71 -4.51 -3.76
CA HIS A 164 1.27 -3.20 -4.20
C HIS A 164 0.93 -3.18 -5.69
N ALA A 165 -0.37 -3.19 -6.00
CA ALA A 165 -0.92 -3.12 -7.36
C ALA A 165 -1.80 -1.88 -7.55
N ALA A 166 -1.39 -0.73 -7.00
CA ALA A 166 -2.16 0.50 -7.02
C ALA A 166 -1.31 1.70 -7.49
N HIS A 167 -1.97 2.83 -7.67
CA HIS A 167 -1.41 4.18 -7.82
C HIS A 167 -0.56 4.41 -9.09
N GLY A 168 -0.66 3.51 -10.08
CA GLY A 168 0.13 3.57 -11.30
C GLY A 168 1.53 2.97 -11.16
N TYR A 169 1.82 2.20 -10.11
CA TYR A 169 3.05 1.42 -10.01
C TYR A 169 2.96 0.16 -10.88
N LEU A 170 4.02 -0.64 -11.02
CA LEU A 170 4.16 -1.62 -12.08
C LEU A 170 2.95 -2.56 -12.24
N LEU A 171 2.49 -3.17 -11.17
CA LEU A 171 1.34 -4.09 -11.24
C LEU A 171 0.03 -3.36 -11.56
N SER A 172 -0.14 -2.11 -11.08
CA SER A 172 -1.25 -1.24 -11.47
C SER A 172 -1.17 -0.84 -12.96
N GLN A 173 0.05 -0.64 -13.50
CA GLN A 173 0.25 -0.36 -14.92
C GLN A 173 -0.19 -1.52 -15.82
N PHE A 174 0.08 -2.77 -15.40
CA PHE A 174 -0.43 -3.93 -16.14
C PHE A 174 -1.94 -3.93 -16.25
N LEU A 175 -2.65 -3.58 -15.18
CA LEU A 175 -4.11 -3.57 -15.14
C LEU A 175 -4.74 -2.43 -15.95
N SER A 176 -4.04 -1.32 -16.11
CA SER A 176 -4.56 -0.07 -16.68
C SER A 176 -4.36 0.01 -18.20
N PRO A 177 -5.41 0.10 -19.01
CA PRO A 177 -5.27 0.30 -20.46
C PRO A 177 -4.50 1.56 -20.84
N ALA A 178 -4.47 2.59 -19.97
CA ALA A 178 -3.69 3.80 -20.22
C ALA A 178 -2.17 3.55 -20.23
N PHE A 179 -1.70 2.55 -19.50
CA PHE A 179 -0.29 2.18 -19.40
C PHE A 179 0.03 0.88 -20.13
N ASN A 180 -0.95 -0.01 -20.34
CA ASN A 180 -0.76 -1.31 -20.95
C ASN A 180 -1.37 -1.33 -22.36
N GLN A 181 -0.52 -1.12 -23.36
CA GLN A 181 -0.85 -1.18 -24.79
C GLN A 181 -0.25 -2.42 -25.47
N ARG A 182 0.06 -3.46 -24.69
CA ARG A 182 0.65 -4.72 -25.20
C ARG A 182 -0.35 -5.48 -26.07
N ALA A 183 0.18 -6.17 -27.07
CA ALA A 183 -0.57 -7.05 -27.96
C ALA A 183 -0.27 -8.56 -27.73
N ASP A 184 0.53 -8.87 -26.69
CA ASP A 184 0.85 -10.24 -26.26
C ASP A 184 -0.09 -10.73 -25.14
N ASP A 185 0.22 -11.86 -24.53
CA ASP A 185 -0.57 -12.50 -23.47
C ASP A 185 -0.72 -11.66 -22.18
N PHE A 186 -0.03 -10.54 -22.05
CA PHE A 186 -0.08 -9.62 -20.92
C PHE A 186 -0.87 -8.34 -21.20
N GLY A 187 -1.54 -8.22 -22.36
CA GLY A 187 -2.30 -7.05 -22.77
C GLY A 187 -3.67 -7.37 -23.35
N GLY A 188 -4.45 -6.35 -23.66
CA GLY A 188 -5.79 -6.46 -24.23
C GLY A 188 -6.87 -6.70 -23.18
N SER A 189 -7.42 -7.90 -23.03
CA SER A 189 -8.51 -8.20 -22.09
C SER A 189 -8.08 -8.02 -20.63
N VAL A 190 -9.04 -7.86 -19.73
CA VAL A 190 -8.75 -7.70 -18.28
C VAL A 190 -8.03 -8.93 -17.71
N GLU A 191 -8.37 -10.13 -18.17
CA GLU A 191 -7.73 -11.38 -17.78
C GLU A 191 -6.24 -11.40 -18.18
N ASN A 192 -5.93 -11.00 -19.40
CA ASN A 192 -4.55 -10.89 -19.87
C ASN A 192 -3.78 -9.81 -19.11
N ARG A 193 -4.40 -8.65 -18.89
CA ARG A 193 -3.79 -7.56 -18.09
C ARG A 193 -3.55 -7.96 -16.64
N ALA A 194 -4.37 -8.84 -16.07
CA ALA A 194 -4.20 -9.37 -14.71
C ALA A 194 -3.12 -10.47 -14.62
N ARG A 195 -2.74 -11.12 -15.73
CA ARG A 195 -1.85 -12.31 -15.77
C ARG A 195 -0.54 -12.10 -14.99
N ALA A 196 0.17 -11.00 -15.23
CA ALA A 196 1.43 -10.73 -14.52
C ALA A 196 1.22 -10.55 -13.02
N PHE A 197 0.14 -9.90 -12.63
CA PHE A 197 -0.20 -9.69 -11.23
C PHE A 197 -0.56 -11.01 -10.53
N LEU A 198 -1.39 -11.85 -11.15
CA LEU A 198 -1.73 -13.17 -10.62
C LEU A 198 -0.49 -14.06 -10.50
N ALA A 199 0.41 -14.02 -11.49
CA ALA A 199 1.68 -14.75 -11.41
C ALA A 199 2.55 -14.29 -10.22
N VAL A 200 2.54 -13.00 -9.88
CA VAL A 200 3.21 -12.49 -8.67
C VAL A 200 2.55 -13.06 -7.41
N ILE A 201 1.22 -13.07 -7.33
CA ILE A 201 0.50 -13.63 -6.17
C ILE A 201 0.83 -15.10 -5.98
N ASP A 202 0.74 -15.91 -7.05
CA ASP A 202 1.08 -17.34 -7.03
C ASP A 202 2.52 -17.58 -6.54
N ALA A 203 3.47 -16.84 -7.08
CA ALA A 203 4.88 -16.99 -6.72
C ALA A 203 5.16 -16.59 -5.26
N VAL A 204 4.51 -15.52 -4.79
CA VAL A 204 4.57 -15.08 -3.38
C VAL A 204 3.99 -16.15 -2.47
N GLN A 205 2.75 -16.62 -2.72
CA GLN A 205 2.09 -17.64 -1.90
C GLN A 205 2.89 -18.96 -1.87
N ASN A 206 3.40 -19.40 -3.00
CA ASN A 206 4.26 -20.59 -3.08
C ASN A 206 5.54 -20.45 -2.24
N THR A 207 6.09 -19.24 -2.13
CA THR A 207 7.30 -18.96 -1.35
C THR A 207 7.02 -18.90 0.14
N VAL A 208 5.93 -18.24 0.55
CA VAL A 208 5.64 -18.02 1.97
C VAL A 208 4.76 -19.11 2.59
N GLY A 209 4.05 -19.89 1.78
CA GLY A 209 3.14 -20.95 2.22
C GLY A 209 1.76 -20.45 2.66
N PRO A 210 0.80 -21.39 2.87
CA PRO A 210 -0.62 -21.06 3.03
C PRO A 210 -0.98 -20.39 4.36
N ASP A 211 -0.17 -20.56 5.39
CA ASP A 211 -0.42 -20.02 6.74
C ASP A 211 0.20 -18.62 6.94
N TYR A 212 0.74 -18.02 5.87
CA TYR A 212 1.36 -16.70 5.93
C TYR A 212 0.50 -15.67 5.17
N PRO A 213 -0.02 -14.63 5.83
CA PRO A 213 -0.92 -13.67 5.23
C PRO A 213 -0.36 -12.95 3.99
N VAL A 214 -1.06 -13.05 2.86
CA VAL A 214 -0.77 -12.35 1.62
C VAL A 214 -1.91 -11.41 1.28
N LEU A 215 -1.69 -10.12 1.49
CA LEU A 215 -2.63 -9.05 1.22
C LEU A 215 -2.34 -8.39 -0.12
N VAL A 216 -3.30 -7.70 -0.66
CA VAL A 216 -3.16 -6.88 -1.87
C VAL A 216 -3.64 -5.46 -1.60
N LYS A 217 -2.93 -4.47 -2.17
CA LYS A 217 -3.47 -3.12 -2.32
C LYS A 217 -3.68 -2.84 -3.80
N MET A 218 -4.94 -2.53 -4.19
CA MET A 218 -5.30 -2.29 -5.59
C MET A 218 -6.13 -1.01 -5.77
N ASN A 219 -6.11 -0.47 -6.98
CA ASN A 219 -7.02 0.60 -7.36
C ASN A 219 -8.42 0.04 -7.63
N CYS A 220 -9.45 0.71 -7.12
CA CYS A 220 -10.84 0.51 -7.54
C CYS A 220 -11.19 1.25 -8.84
N GLY A 221 -10.27 2.03 -9.36
CA GLY A 221 -10.30 2.79 -10.59
C GLY A 221 -9.15 3.78 -10.63
N ASP A 222 -8.65 4.07 -11.82
CA ASP A 222 -7.54 5.02 -12.00
C ASP A 222 -8.00 6.48 -12.03
N PHE A 223 -9.28 6.73 -12.36
CA PHE A 223 -9.89 8.05 -12.49
C PHE A 223 -9.18 8.96 -13.50
N ILE A 224 -8.64 8.38 -14.56
CA ILE A 224 -8.06 9.05 -15.74
C ILE A 224 -8.66 8.45 -17.01
N ASP A 225 -8.53 9.17 -18.12
CA ASP A 225 -8.97 8.67 -19.43
C ASP A 225 -8.24 7.37 -19.79
N ASN A 226 -9.00 6.39 -20.28
CA ASN A 226 -8.52 5.04 -20.59
C ASN A 226 -7.78 4.32 -19.43
N GLY A 227 -7.98 4.76 -18.19
CA GLY A 227 -7.45 4.06 -17.02
C GLY A 227 -8.22 2.79 -16.67
N LEU A 228 -7.80 2.11 -15.60
CA LEU A 228 -8.55 0.99 -15.03
C LEU A 228 -9.96 1.45 -14.63
N SER A 229 -10.99 0.81 -15.18
CA SER A 229 -12.39 1.05 -14.80
C SER A 229 -12.75 0.35 -13.49
N THR A 230 -13.86 0.76 -12.86
CA THR A 230 -14.39 0.07 -11.67
C THR A 230 -14.84 -1.36 -12.01
N GLU A 231 -15.37 -1.59 -13.22
CA GLU A 231 -15.77 -2.92 -13.70
C GLU A 231 -14.56 -3.84 -13.82
N ASP A 232 -13.49 -3.38 -14.46
CA ASP A 232 -12.25 -4.15 -14.56
C ASP A 232 -11.62 -4.40 -13.17
N ALA A 233 -11.65 -3.41 -12.29
CA ALA A 233 -11.16 -3.56 -10.91
C ALA A 233 -11.93 -4.64 -10.15
N LEU A 234 -13.26 -4.71 -10.35
CA LEU A 234 -14.11 -5.74 -9.76
C LEU A 234 -13.77 -7.14 -10.31
N ALA A 235 -13.57 -7.26 -11.63
CA ALA A 235 -13.15 -8.52 -12.25
C ALA A 235 -11.79 -8.99 -11.69
N VAL A 236 -10.81 -8.08 -11.57
CA VAL A 236 -9.49 -8.38 -10.98
C VAL A 236 -9.62 -8.80 -9.51
N ALA A 237 -10.45 -8.11 -8.71
CA ALA A 237 -10.68 -8.49 -7.32
C ALA A 237 -11.25 -9.91 -7.20
N THR A 238 -12.17 -10.30 -8.09
CA THR A 238 -12.72 -11.68 -8.15
C THR A 238 -11.63 -12.69 -8.46
N MET A 239 -10.79 -12.45 -9.49
CA MET A 239 -9.67 -13.33 -9.83
C MET A 239 -8.68 -13.49 -8.67
N LEU A 240 -8.41 -12.41 -7.90
CA LEU A 240 -7.54 -12.47 -6.74
C LEU A 240 -8.10 -13.36 -5.62
N VAL A 241 -9.40 -13.30 -5.40
CA VAL A 241 -10.07 -14.15 -4.40
C VAL A 241 -10.08 -15.61 -4.83
N GLU A 242 -10.35 -15.88 -6.11
CA GLU A 242 -10.22 -17.22 -6.69
C GLU A 242 -8.79 -17.77 -6.55
N ASN A 243 -7.80 -16.88 -6.54
CA ASN A 243 -6.38 -17.18 -6.32
C ASN A 243 -5.98 -17.20 -4.83
N GLY A 244 -6.93 -17.13 -3.90
CA GLY A 244 -6.70 -17.35 -2.47
C GLY A 244 -6.04 -16.19 -1.73
N ILE A 245 -6.28 -14.94 -2.14
CA ILE A 245 -5.80 -13.76 -1.40
C ILE A 245 -6.52 -13.59 -0.06
N ASP A 246 -5.81 -13.18 0.99
CA ASP A 246 -6.35 -13.12 2.36
C ASP A 246 -7.07 -11.81 2.70
N ALA A 247 -6.69 -10.69 2.07
CA ALA A 247 -7.38 -9.40 2.23
C ALA A 247 -7.05 -8.44 1.08
N ILE A 248 -7.98 -7.53 0.78
CA ILE A 248 -7.79 -6.46 -0.21
C ILE A 248 -7.87 -5.10 0.47
N GLU A 249 -6.83 -4.28 0.35
CA GLU A 249 -6.89 -2.85 0.67
C GLU A 249 -7.31 -2.08 -0.58
N VAL A 250 -8.54 -1.55 -0.56
CA VAL A 250 -9.10 -0.76 -1.66
C VAL A 250 -8.59 0.67 -1.60
N SER A 251 -7.94 1.09 -2.68
CA SER A 251 -7.48 2.45 -2.93
C SER A 251 -7.92 2.89 -4.34
N GLY A 252 -7.36 3.97 -4.88
CA GLY A 252 -7.67 4.41 -6.24
C GLY A 252 -6.91 5.65 -6.68
N GLY A 253 -6.95 5.90 -7.99
CA GLY A 253 -6.21 6.98 -8.62
C GLY A 253 -4.75 6.65 -8.89
N VAL A 254 -4.14 7.41 -9.77
CA VAL A 254 -2.72 7.29 -10.15
C VAL A 254 -1.97 8.57 -9.79
N LEU A 255 -0.64 8.51 -9.72
CA LEU A 255 0.20 9.65 -9.33
C LEU A 255 0.01 10.87 -10.25
N THR A 256 -0.33 10.64 -11.51
CA THR A 256 -0.63 11.69 -12.51
C THR A 256 -2.09 12.14 -12.52
N GLY A 257 -2.96 11.57 -11.68
CA GLY A 257 -4.41 11.81 -11.65
C GLY A 257 -4.85 13.17 -11.08
N GLY A 258 -3.93 14.06 -10.77
CA GLY A 258 -4.22 15.42 -10.30
C GLY A 258 -5.09 15.43 -9.02
N LYS A 259 -6.28 16.02 -9.10
CA LYS A 259 -7.20 16.11 -7.93
C LYS A 259 -7.77 14.75 -7.49
N LEU A 260 -7.78 13.76 -8.38
CA LEU A 260 -8.26 12.40 -8.12
C LEU A 260 -7.11 11.42 -7.82
N SER A 261 -5.92 11.95 -7.55
CA SER A 261 -4.77 11.16 -7.08
C SER A 261 -5.09 10.41 -5.77
N PRO A 262 -4.32 9.39 -5.41
CA PRO A 262 -4.55 8.59 -4.19
C PRO A 262 -4.65 9.40 -2.90
N SER A 263 -3.95 10.54 -2.84
CA SER A 263 -3.88 11.40 -1.66
C SER A 263 -4.63 12.72 -1.88
N ARG A 264 -5.97 12.66 -1.86
CA ARG A 264 -6.84 13.81 -2.09
C ARG A 264 -6.71 14.83 -0.95
N MET A 265 -6.69 16.12 -1.30
CA MET A 265 -6.64 17.23 -0.35
C MET A 265 -8.04 17.71 0.04
N GLY A 266 -8.10 18.54 1.10
CA GLY A 266 -9.34 19.27 1.46
C GLY A 266 -10.44 18.38 2.01
N ILE A 267 -10.09 17.33 2.74
CA ILE A 267 -11.06 16.49 3.45
C ILE A 267 -11.44 17.20 4.76
N HIS A 268 -12.45 18.09 4.70
CA HIS A 268 -12.82 18.94 5.83
C HIS A 268 -14.10 18.52 6.54
N SER A 269 -14.91 17.63 5.94
CA SER A 269 -16.17 17.13 6.50
C SER A 269 -16.27 15.62 6.38
N GLN A 270 -17.17 14.99 7.13
CA GLN A 270 -17.38 13.54 7.14
C GLN A 270 -17.86 13.00 5.79
N GLU A 271 -18.64 13.80 5.05
CA GLU A 271 -19.16 13.44 3.71
C GLU A 271 -18.04 13.31 2.66
N ARG A 272 -16.86 13.91 2.92
CA ARG A 272 -15.69 13.82 2.06
C ARG A 272 -14.73 12.71 2.46
N GLU A 273 -14.94 12.09 3.60
CA GLU A 273 -14.18 10.93 4.05
C GLU A 273 -14.57 9.67 3.26
N ALA A 274 -13.74 8.64 3.33
CA ALA A 274 -14.00 7.35 2.69
C ALA A 274 -14.36 7.47 1.19
N TYR A 275 -13.62 8.29 0.44
CA TYR A 275 -13.97 8.67 -0.93
C TYR A 275 -13.88 7.52 -1.96
N PHE A 276 -13.58 6.29 -1.52
CA PHE A 276 -13.67 5.04 -2.30
C PHE A 276 -14.75 4.10 -1.74
N GLN A 277 -15.62 4.57 -0.82
CA GLN A 277 -16.59 3.71 -0.13
C GLN A 277 -17.55 3.01 -1.08
N LYS A 278 -17.96 3.67 -2.18
CA LYS A 278 -18.91 3.11 -3.16
C LYS A 278 -18.31 1.89 -3.88
N GLU A 279 -17.10 2.05 -4.37
CA GLU A 279 -16.36 1.00 -5.08
C GLU A 279 -15.95 -0.11 -4.11
N ALA A 280 -15.55 0.22 -2.89
CA ALA A 280 -15.22 -0.73 -1.85
C ALA A 280 -16.43 -1.62 -1.48
N ALA A 281 -17.62 -1.02 -1.33
CA ALA A 281 -18.85 -1.77 -1.06
C ALA A 281 -19.17 -2.76 -2.21
N ALA A 282 -18.96 -2.36 -3.47
CA ALA A 282 -19.17 -3.23 -4.63
C ALA A 282 -18.17 -4.41 -4.65
N ILE A 283 -16.89 -4.15 -4.39
CA ILE A 283 -15.85 -5.20 -4.30
C ILE A 283 -16.16 -6.15 -3.14
N LYS A 284 -16.50 -5.61 -1.97
CA LYS A 284 -16.86 -6.41 -0.79
C LYS A 284 -18.05 -7.34 -1.06
N ALA A 285 -19.10 -6.82 -1.68
CA ALA A 285 -20.30 -7.59 -2.02
C ALA A 285 -20.02 -8.72 -3.02
N ALA A 286 -19.11 -8.49 -3.97
CA ALA A 286 -18.78 -9.48 -5.00
C ALA A 286 -17.79 -10.54 -4.52
N THR A 287 -16.89 -10.21 -3.61
CA THR A 287 -15.75 -11.08 -3.27
C THR A 287 -15.89 -11.74 -1.90
N GLY A 288 -16.55 -11.09 -0.94
CA GLY A 288 -16.65 -11.57 0.44
C GLY A 288 -15.31 -11.61 1.21
N VAL A 289 -14.18 -11.29 0.58
CA VAL A 289 -12.86 -11.28 1.21
C VAL A 289 -12.78 -10.19 2.28
N PRO A 290 -11.97 -10.32 3.33
CA PRO A 290 -11.67 -9.23 4.26
C PRO A 290 -11.23 -7.98 3.50
N LEU A 291 -11.96 -6.86 3.69
CA LEU A 291 -11.74 -5.63 2.96
C LEU A 291 -11.25 -4.52 3.88
N ILE A 292 -10.14 -3.91 3.49
CA ILE A 292 -9.52 -2.76 4.17
C ILE A 292 -9.83 -1.52 3.32
N LEU A 293 -10.46 -0.48 3.90
CA LEU A 293 -10.79 0.74 3.18
C LEU A 293 -9.89 1.90 3.60
N VAL A 294 -9.09 2.40 2.65
CA VAL A 294 -8.40 3.69 2.77
C VAL A 294 -9.15 4.75 1.96
N GLY A 295 -8.94 6.01 2.23
CA GLY A 295 -9.51 7.09 1.41
C GLY A 295 -10.01 8.29 2.21
N GLY A 296 -9.13 8.99 2.93
CA GLY A 296 -9.48 10.21 3.67
C GLY A 296 -10.13 9.97 5.02
N ASN A 297 -10.17 8.75 5.52
CA ASN A 297 -10.70 8.39 6.84
C ASN A 297 -9.99 9.17 7.94
N ARG A 298 -10.75 9.77 8.88
CA ARG A 298 -10.22 10.60 9.95
C ARG A 298 -11.17 10.83 11.14
N SER A 299 -12.42 10.40 11.03
CA SER A 299 -13.45 10.48 12.07
C SER A 299 -13.79 9.09 12.59
N PHE A 300 -13.98 8.98 13.91
CA PHE A 300 -14.36 7.73 14.54
C PHE A 300 -15.76 7.28 14.08
N GLU A 301 -16.70 8.21 14.02
CA GLU A 301 -18.10 7.97 13.63
C GLU A 301 -18.19 7.45 12.18
N VAL A 302 -17.36 7.98 11.28
CA VAL A 302 -17.29 7.46 9.89
C VAL A 302 -16.74 6.05 9.86
N ALA A 303 -15.69 5.77 10.63
CA ALA A 303 -15.10 4.43 10.73
C ALA A 303 -16.13 3.42 11.28
N GLU A 304 -16.87 3.77 12.33
CA GLU A 304 -17.91 2.94 12.95
C GLU A 304 -19.04 2.67 11.94
N ARG A 305 -19.55 3.69 11.28
CA ARG A 305 -20.58 3.58 10.24
C ARG A 305 -20.17 2.64 9.10
N LEU A 306 -18.97 2.78 8.57
CA LEU A 306 -18.47 1.94 7.45
C LEU A 306 -18.40 0.45 7.83
N LEU A 307 -18.07 0.15 9.08
CA LEU A 307 -18.07 -1.21 9.60
C LEU A 307 -19.50 -1.73 9.79
N ASP A 308 -20.38 -0.93 10.41
CA ASP A 308 -21.77 -1.31 10.71
C ASP A 308 -22.60 -1.52 9.44
N GLU A 309 -22.32 -0.74 8.37
CA GLU A 309 -22.92 -0.89 7.04
C GLU A 309 -22.35 -2.08 6.25
N GLY A 310 -21.30 -2.74 6.75
CA GLY A 310 -20.61 -3.82 6.03
C GLY A 310 -19.84 -3.36 4.79
N THR A 311 -19.54 -2.06 4.69
CA THR A 311 -18.75 -1.50 3.57
C THR A 311 -17.29 -1.96 3.62
N ALA A 312 -16.74 -2.10 4.81
CA ALA A 312 -15.38 -2.56 5.04
C ALA A 312 -15.28 -3.33 6.36
N ASP A 313 -14.29 -4.23 6.47
CA ASP A 313 -13.96 -4.96 7.71
C ASP A 313 -12.89 -4.24 8.52
N TYR A 314 -12.06 -3.44 7.85
CA TYR A 314 -10.96 -2.70 8.45
C TYR A 314 -10.90 -1.27 7.89
N ILE A 315 -10.55 -0.32 8.74
CA ILE A 315 -10.46 1.10 8.41
C ILE A 315 -8.99 1.52 8.38
N SER A 316 -8.53 1.91 7.20
CA SER A 316 -7.13 2.27 6.97
C SER A 316 -6.93 3.78 7.01
N LEU A 317 -5.92 4.21 7.76
CA LEU A 317 -5.53 5.60 7.94
C LEU A 317 -4.07 5.82 7.54
N CYS A 318 -3.78 6.96 6.93
CA CYS A 318 -2.42 7.35 6.55
C CYS A 318 -2.04 8.67 7.25
N ARG A 319 -2.38 9.81 6.67
CA ARG A 319 -2.02 11.15 7.17
C ARG A 319 -2.48 11.46 8.60
N PRO A 320 -3.65 10.99 9.08
CA PRO A 320 -4.01 11.11 10.48
C PRO A 320 -2.96 10.54 11.43
N LEU A 321 -2.39 9.38 11.11
CA LEU A 321 -1.38 8.71 11.94
C LEU A 321 0.03 9.34 11.81
N ILE A 322 0.32 10.08 10.73
CA ILE A 322 1.53 10.92 10.66
C ILE A 322 1.44 12.07 11.67
N ARG A 323 0.28 12.68 11.81
CA ARG A 323 0.07 13.77 12.75
C ARG A 323 -0.08 13.28 14.19
N GLU A 324 -0.82 12.22 14.39
CA GLU A 324 -1.20 11.65 15.68
C GLU A 324 -0.93 10.12 15.70
N PRO A 325 0.30 9.64 15.92
CA PRO A 325 0.56 8.20 16.03
C PRO A 325 -0.30 7.52 17.11
N GLY A 326 -0.64 8.21 18.19
CA GLY A 326 -1.50 7.76 19.29
C GLY A 326 -3.01 7.91 19.07
N LEU A 327 -3.47 8.20 17.85
CA LEU A 327 -4.88 8.45 17.53
C LEU A 327 -5.79 7.28 17.95
N ILE A 328 -5.38 6.05 17.70
CA ILE A 328 -6.20 4.86 17.97
C ILE A 328 -6.34 4.63 19.48
N SER A 329 -5.25 4.76 20.25
CA SER A 329 -5.29 4.71 21.72
C SER A 329 -6.17 5.83 22.30
N ARG A 330 -6.13 7.04 21.73
CA ARG A 330 -7.00 8.15 22.10
C ARG A 330 -8.48 7.83 21.87
N TRP A 331 -8.82 7.26 20.72
CA TRP A 331 -10.19 6.83 20.43
C TRP A 331 -10.65 5.70 21.35
N LYS A 332 -9.76 4.74 21.64
CA LYS A 332 -10.04 3.61 22.56
C LYS A 332 -10.33 4.09 23.98
N SER A 333 -9.67 5.16 24.45
CA SER A 333 -9.91 5.76 25.75
C SER A 333 -11.25 6.52 25.88
N GLY A 334 -12.02 6.60 24.78
CA GLY A 334 -13.31 7.32 24.74
C GLY A 334 -13.23 8.74 24.21
N TYR A 335 -12.03 9.29 24.00
CA TYR A 335 -11.87 10.64 23.44
C TYR A 335 -11.88 10.57 21.90
N ARG A 336 -13.09 10.55 21.33
CA ARG A 336 -13.37 10.21 19.91
C ARG A 336 -13.40 11.40 18.96
N THR A 337 -12.87 12.56 19.35
CA THR A 337 -12.78 13.70 18.43
C THR A 337 -12.03 13.33 17.16
N ARG A 338 -12.47 13.90 16.03
CA ARG A 338 -11.85 13.71 14.71
C ARG A 338 -10.34 13.99 14.78
N SER A 339 -9.55 13.30 13.93
CA SER A 339 -8.12 13.60 13.81
C SER A 339 -7.88 15.06 13.40
N ALA A 340 -6.87 15.68 14.00
CA ALA A 340 -6.46 17.06 13.73
C ALA A 340 -5.73 17.25 12.38
N CYS A 341 -5.48 16.17 11.61
CA CYS A 341 -4.89 16.26 10.28
C CYS A 341 -5.72 17.14 9.35
N LEU A 342 -5.13 18.07 8.64
CA LEU A 342 -5.81 19.01 7.71
C LEU A 342 -6.00 18.47 6.28
N SER A 343 -5.43 17.32 5.97
CA SER A 343 -5.41 16.75 4.60
C SER A 343 -4.83 17.72 3.54
N ASP A 344 -3.76 18.42 3.90
CA ASP A 344 -3.09 19.43 3.09
C ASP A 344 -1.87 18.89 2.31
N ASN A 345 -1.50 17.63 2.53
CA ASN A 345 -0.34 16.94 1.94
C ASN A 345 1.03 17.57 2.25
N GLN A 346 1.13 18.56 3.14
CA GLN A 346 2.41 19.19 3.48
C GLN A 346 3.41 18.22 4.15
N CYS A 347 2.93 17.13 4.73
CA CYS A 347 3.77 16.10 5.35
C CYS A 347 4.75 15.41 4.38
N PHE A 348 4.50 15.42 3.07
CA PHE A 348 5.40 14.86 2.06
C PHE A 348 6.59 15.78 1.73
N GLY A 349 6.49 17.10 1.97
CA GLY A 349 7.57 18.04 1.71
C GLY A 349 8.87 17.69 2.43
N PRO A 350 8.86 17.47 3.75
CA PRO A 350 10.03 17.03 4.50
C PRO A 350 10.63 15.72 4.00
N ALA A 351 9.79 14.73 3.66
CA ALA A 351 10.28 13.46 3.11
C ALA A 351 11.03 13.66 1.78
N MET A 352 10.54 14.55 0.91
CA MET A 352 11.21 14.91 -0.35
C MET A 352 12.52 15.67 -0.13
N ALA A 353 12.68 16.32 1.02
CA ALA A 353 13.89 17.05 1.41
C ALA A 353 14.90 16.17 2.17
N GLY A 354 14.63 14.88 2.40
CA GLY A 354 15.48 13.97 3.17
C GLY A 354 15.32 14.07 4.68
N GLU A 355 14.32 14.84 5.12
CA GLU A 355 14.00 15.01 6.54
C GLU A 355 13.01 13.94 7.06
N GLY A 356 12.59 13.00 6.21
CA GLY A 356 11.56 12.02 6.52
C GLY A 356 10.16 12.63 6.70
N ILE A 357 9.14 11.78 6.73
CA ILE A 357 7.76 12.23 6.82
C ILE A 357 7.39 12.68 8.24
N TYR A 358 6.82 13.89 8.37
CA TYR A 358 6.21 14.38 9.61
C TYR A 358 5.13 15.43 9.31
N CYS A 359 4.30 15.76 10.31
CA CYS A 359 3.25 16.77 10.16
C CYS A 359 3.80 18.18 10.34
N VAL A 360 4.05 18.90 9.24
CA VAL A 360 4.55 20.29 9.24
C VAL A 360 3.62 21.24 10.00
N THR A 361 2.31 21.05 9.88
CA THR A 361 1.34 21.89 10.59
C THR A 361 1.45 21.73 12.11
N LYS A 362 1.62 20.48 12.59
CA LYS A 362 1.82 20.21 14.03
C LYS A 362 3.10 20.85 14.57
N GLU A 363 4.19 20.83 13.77
CA GLU A 363 5.45 21.47 14.19
C GLU A 363 5.33 22.99 14.31
N LYS A 364 4.49 23.63 13.48
CA LYS A 364 4.23 25.08 13.57
C LYS A 364 3.31 25.49 14.73
N GLU A 365 2.62 24.54 15.36
CA GLU A 365 1.76 24.77 16.52
C GLU A 365 2.52 24.69 17.85
N LYS A 366 3.78 24.23 17.85
CA LYS A 366 4.70 24.23 19.01
C LYS A 366 5.33 25.61 19.20
#